data_339580e56804a62a95188c4ca0ca4a1d
#
_entry.id   339580e56804a62a95188c4ca0ca4a1d
#
_cell.length_a   1.000
_cell.length_b   1.000
_cell.length_c   1.000
_cell.angle_alpha   90.00
_cell.angle_beta   90.00
_cell.angle_gamma   90.00
#
_symmetry.space_group_name_H-M   'P 1'
#
loop_
_entity.id
_entity.type
_entity.pdbx_description
1 polymer ?
#
loop_
_entity_poly.entity_id
_entity_poly.type
_entity_poly.pdbx_seq_one_letter_code
_entity_poly.pdbx_strand_id
1 'polypeptide(L)'
;MAIKAIVMDIDGTLLTSEKKISPKTRQALVAAQKQGLSLILASGRPTNGMRTLADELEMAHYNGHLLSYNGACVTHHGSQQQLFNQTISKSLSQQILEHLKQFDVIPMINDETFMYVNDVFHNTL
;
A
#
# COMPACT_ATOMS: atom_id res chain seq x y z
N MET A 1 17.63 -4.90 -23.77
CA MET A 1 16.35 -5.13 -23.06
C MET A 1 15.89 -3.80 -22.49
N ALA A 2 14.67 -3.34 -22.79
CA ALA A 2 14.15 -2.07 -22.29
C ALA A 2 13.46 -2.30 -20.92
N ILE A 3 13.69 -1.40 -19.95
CA ILE A 3 12.95 -1.36 -18.67
C ILE A 3 11.51 -0.98 -19.00
N LYS A 4 10.54 -1.73 -18.44
CA LYS A 4 9.11 -1.50 -18.69
C LYS A 4 8.33 -1.10 -17.42
N ALA A 5 8.90 -1.35 -16.26
CA ALA A 5 8.26 -1.05 -14.99
C ALA A 5 9.28 -0.59 -13.96
N ILE A 6 8.82 0.25 -13.05
CA ILE A 6 9.53 0.67 -11.84
C ILE A 6 8.69 0.17 -10.66
N VAL A 7 9.28 -0.70 -9.85
CA VAL A 7 8.66 -1.19 -8.61
C VAL A 7 9.42 -0.58 -7.44
N MET A 8 8.73 0.04 -6.50
CA MET A 8 9.38 0.67 -5.36
C MET A 8 8.56 0.55 -4.08
N ASP A 9 9.26 0.46 -2.98
CA ASP A 9 8.71 0.58 -1.64
C ASP A 9 8.39 2.04 -1.30
N ILE A 10 7.55 2.24 -0.30
CA ILE A 10 7.07 3.56 0.12
C ILE A 10 7.92 4.11 1.27
N ASP A 11 7.93 3.42 2.41
CA ASP A 11 8.52 3.93 3.63
C ASP A 11 10.04 3.71 3.64
N GLY A 12 10.80 4.81 3.64
CA GLY A 12 12.26 4.76 3.54
C GLY A 12 12.81 4.66 2.11
N THR A 13 11.93 4.60 1.08
CA THR A 13 12.34 4.57 -0.34
C THR A 13 11.72 5.73 -1.11
N LEU A 14 10.39 5.73 -1.30
CA LEU A 14 9.68 6.81 -1.99
C LEU A 14 9.59 8.07 -1.14
N LEU A 15 9.28 7.89 0.15
CA LEU A 15 9.07 8.99 1.08
C LEU A 15 10.37 9.47 1.72
N THR A 16 10.48 10.79 1.90
CA THR A 16 11.51 11.42 2.72
C THR A 16 11.30 11.11 4.21
N SER A 17 12.26 11.52 5.07
CA SER A 17 12.11 11.49 6.53
C SER A 17 10.89 12.26 7.05
N GLU A 18 10.42 13.25 6.28
CA GLU A 18 9.23 14.04 6.58
C GLU A 18 7.92 13.37 6.09
N LYS A 19 7.98 12.12 5.61
CA LYS A 19 6.85 11.35 5.08
C LYS A 19 6.18 12.02 3.86
N LYS A 20 6.97 12.66 3.00
CA LYS A 20 6.51 13.32 1.77
C LYS A 20 7.28 12.83 0.55
N ILE A 21 6.66 12.87 -0.62
CA ILE A 21 7.36 12.67 -1.89
C ILE A 21 8.07 14.00 -2.23
N SER A 22 9.38 13.94 -2.49
CA SER A 22 10.09 15.15 -2.89
C SER A 22 9.63 15.62 -4.28
N PRO A 23 9.60 16.95 -4.54
CA PRO A 23 9.21 17.47 -5.86
C PRO A 23 10.05 16.87 -7.01
N LYS A 24 11.33 16.66 -6.77
CA LYS A 24 12.25 16.05 -7.75
C LYS A 24 11.88 14.59 -8.04
N THR A 25 11.59 13.80 -7.00
CA THR A 25 11.14 12.41 -7.15
C THR A 25 9.82 12.32 -7.88
N ARG A 26 8.84 13.15 -7.49
CA ARG A 26 7.54 13.22 -8.15
C ARG A 26 7.70 13.52 -9.64
N GLN A 27 8.45 14.56 -9.98
CA GLN A 27 8.68 14.96 -11.38
C GLN A 27 9.32 13.84 -12.19
N ALA A 28 10.34 13.17 -11.65
CA ALA A 28 11.02 12.06 -12.33
C ALA A 28 10.10 10.87 -12.59
N LEU A 29 9.29 10.47 -11.58
CA LEU A 29 8.38 9.33 -11.71
C LEU A 29 7.22 9.62 -12.67
N VAL A 30 6.65 10.82 -12.63
CA VAL A 30 5.63 11.21 -13.61
C VAL A 30 6.21 11.27 -15.03
N ALA A 31 7.43 11.78 -15.20
CA ALA A 31 8.10 11.79 -16.51
C ALA A 31 8.39 10.38 -17.04
N ALA A 32 8.78 9.45 -16.17
CA ALA A 32 8.99 8.05 -16.53
C ALA A 32 7.69 7.38 -16.99
N GLN A 33 6.58 7.62 -16.29
CA GLN A 33 5.26 7.11 -16.69
C GLN A 33 4.82 7.68 -18.05
N LYS A 34 5.06 8.97 -18.31
CA LYS A 34 4.81 9.59 -19.62
C LYS A 34 5.58 8.94 -20.77
N GLN A 35 6.72 8.34 -20.47
CA GLN A 35 7.53 7.57 -21.45
C GLN A 35 7.07 6.10 -21.57
N GLY A 36 5.98 5.71 -20.93
CA GLY A 36 5.39 4.37 -21.04
C GLY A 36 5.87 3.36 -20.01
N LEU A 37 6.58 3.79 -18.94
CA LEU A 37 6.92 2.89 -17.85
C LEU A 37 5.73 2.75 -16.89
N SER A 38 5.41 1.51 -16.50
CA SER A 38 4.43 1.27 -15.44
C SER A 38 5.06 1.50 -14.07
N LEU A 39 4.41 2.29 -13.22
CA LEU A 39 4.84 2.49 -11.84
C LEU A 39 4.05 1.57 -10.91
N ILE A 40 4.75 0.89 -10.02
CA ILE A 40 4.18 -0.05 -9.07
C ILE A 40 4.68 0.32 -7.67
N LEU A 41 3.76 0.70 -6.79
CA LEU A 41 4.09 0.90 -5.37
C LEU A 41 3.83 -0.40 -4.61
N ALA A 42 4.83 -0.87 -3.86
CA ALA A 42 4.78 -2.10 -3.08
C ALA A 42 5.02 -1.79 -1.60
N SER A 43 4.09 -2.16 -0.73
CA SER A 43 4.18 -1.82 0.69
C SER A 43 3.42 -2.82 1.56
N GLY A 44 3.76 -2.86 2.86
CA GLY A 44 2.95 -3.50 3.90
C GLY A 44 1.66 -2.74 4.23
N ARG A 45 1.53 -1.50 3.76
CA ARG A 45 0.36 -0.67 4.02
C ARG A 45 -0.91 -1.28 3.44
N PRO A 46 -2.10 -1.00 4.04
CA PRO A 46 -3.38 -1.21 3.39
C PRO A 46 -3.48 -0.42 2.09
N THR A 47 -4.28 -0.90 1.14
CA THR A 47 -4.48 -0.23 -0.16
C THR A 47 -4.89 1.23 -0.01
N ASN A 48 -5.81 1.53 0.92
CA ASN A 48 -6.25 2.90 1.20
C ASN A 48 -5.11 3.82 1.65
N GLY A 49 -4.16 3.30 2.45
CA GLY A 49 -3.00 4.05 2.91
C GLY A 49 -1.96 4.36 1.81
N MET A 50 -2.17 3.85 0.60
CA MET A 50 -1.30 4.08 -0.56
C MET A 50 -1.93 4.99 -1.61
N ARG A 51 -3.27 5.13 -1.63
CA ARG A 51 -4.01 5.82 -2.69
C ARG A 51 -3.59 7.27 -2.87
N THR A 52 -3.50 8.03 -1.79
CA THR A 52 -3.11 9.46 -1.86
C THR A 52 -1.73 9.66 -2.52
N LEU A 53 -0.77 8.78 -2.21
CA LEU A 53 0.56 8.83 -2.82
C LEU A 53 0.51 8.46 -4.32
N ALA A 54 -0.31 7.48 -4.67
CA ALA A 54 -0.52 7.10 -6.07
C ALA A 54 -1.21 8.21 -6.87
N ASP A 55 -2.16 8.93 -6.27
CA ASP A 55 -2.81 10.10 -6.87
C ASP A 55 -1.81 11.23 -7.07
N GLU A 56 -0.96 11.51 -6.08
CA GLU A 56 0.12 12.51 -6.19
C GLU A 56 1.09 12.20 -7.33
N LEU A 57 1.32 10.91 -7.62
CA LEU A 57 2.15 10.43 -8.72
C LEU A 57 1.39 10.26 -10.05
N GLU A 58 0.13 10.68 -10.12
CA GLU A 58 -0.72 10.61 -11.31
C GLU A 58 -0.89 9.17 -11.87
N MET A 59 -0.72 8.15 -11.02
CA MET A 59 -0.67 6.74 -11.44
C MET A 59 -1.96 6.25 -12.11
N ALA A 60 -3.11 6.86 -11.81
CA ALA A 60 -4.38 6.54 -12.46
C ALA A 60 -4.37 6.77 -13.98
N HIS A 61 -3.54 7.70 -14.46
CA HIS A 61 -3.44 8.06 -15.88
C HIS A 61 -2.45 7.18 -16.65
N TYR A 62 -1.58 6.43 -15.95
CA TYR A 62 -0.42 5.76 -16.57
C TYR A 62 -0.32 4.27 -16.24
N ASN A 63 -1.45 3.59 -16.07
CA ASN A 63 -1.47 2.15 -15.79
C ASN A 63 -0.67 1.75 -14.54
N GLY A 64 -0.78 2.56 -13.47
CA GLY A 64 -0.10 2.31 -12.20
C GLY A 64 -0.80 1.24 -11.36
N HIS A 65 -0.01 0.53 -10.54
CA HIS A 65 -0.50 -0.56 -9.70
C HIS A 65 -0.04 -0.40 -8.25
N LEU A 66 -0.87 -0.91 -7.32
CA LEU A 66 -0.58 -0.96 -5.90
C LEU A 66 -0.47 -2.42 -5.47
N LEU A 67 0.68 -2.79 -4.89
CA LEU A 67 0.88 -4.04 -4.16
C LEU A 67 0.80 -3.72 -2.68
N SER A 68 -0.33 -3.99 -2.08
CA SER A 68 -0.61 -3.71 -0.66
C SER A 68 -0.56 -4.98 0.19
N TYR A 69 -0.57 -4.82 1.52
CA TYR A 69 -0.54 -5.94 2.47
C TYR A 69 0.61 -6.92 2.23
N ASN A 70 1.82 -6.40 1.97
CA ASN A 70 3.00 -7.22 1.63
C ASN A 70 2.79 -8.12 0.40
N GLY A 71 2.02 -7.67 -0.59
CA GLY A 71 1.75 -8.40 -1.82
C GLY A 71 0.50 -9.27 -1.79
N ALA A 72 -0.25 -9.30 -0.68
CA ALA A 72 -1.50 -10.06 -0.60
C ALA A 72 -2.65 -9.46 -1.44
N CYS A 73 -2.54 -8.20 -1.84
CA CYS A 73 -3.50 -7.56 -2.74
C CYS A 73 -2.78 -6.76 -3.82
N VAL A 74 -3.21 -6.92 -5.06
CA VAL A 74 -2.75 -6.15 -6.23
C VAL A 74 -3.94 -5.43 -6.83
N THR A 75 -3.87 -4.11 -6.90
CA THR A 75 -4.93 -3.26 -7.44
C THR A 75 -4.40 -2.40 -8.58
N HIS A 76 -5.12 -2.35 -9.69
CA HIS A 76 -4.90 -1.36 -10.73
C HIS A 76 -5.46 -0.01 -10.27
N HIS A 77 -4.59 1.00 -10.12
CA HIS A 77 -4.98 2.24 -9.43
C HIS A 77 -6.05 3.03 -10.19
N GLY A 78 -5.98 3.11 -11.52
CA GLY A 78 -6.94 3.87 -12.32
C GLY A 78 -8.36 3.31 -12.31
N SER A 79 -8.52 2.00 -12.46
CA SER A 79 -9.85 1.35 -12.48
C SER A 79 -10.32 0.87 -11.11
N GLN A 80 -9.46 0.91 -10.11
CA GLN A 80 -9.68 0.33 -8.76
C GLN A 80 -9.97 -1.20 -8.79
N GLN A 81 -9.66 -1.86 -9.90
CA GLN A 81 -9.86 -3.29 -10.04
C GLN A 81 -8.82 -4.05 -9.24
N GLN A 82 -9.27 -4.97 -8.39
CA GLN A 82 -8.40 -5.94 -7.76
C GLN A 82 -8.00 -7.01 -8.79
N LEU A 83 -6.71 -7.10 -9.08
CA LEU A 83 -6.14 -8.09 -10.00
C LEU A 83 -5.75 -9.37 -9.28
N PHE A 84 -5.40 -9.24 -8.01
CA PHE A 84 -5.06 -10.35 -7.12
C PHE A 84 -5.48 -9.99 -5.71
N ASN A 85 -6.02 -10.97 -4.98
CA ASN A 85 -6.36 -10.81 -3.57
C ASN A 85 -6.28 -12.16 -2.86
N GLN A 86 -5.40 -12.28 -1.90
CA GLN A 86 -5.26 -13.46 -1.06
C GLN A 86 -5.48 -13.10 0.40
N THR A 87 -6.64 -13.44 0.89
CA THR A 87 -7.02 -13.25 2.30
C THR A 87 -6.86 -14.55 3.09
N ILE A 88 -6.70 -14.41 4.39
CA ILE A 88 -6.85 -15.54 5.32
C ILE A 88 -8.34 -15.81 5.56
N SER A 89 -8.69 -17.06 5.83
CA SER A 89 -10.08 -17.42 6.11
C SER A 89 -10.58 -16.78 7.42
N LYS A 90 -11.89 -16.55 7.51
CA LYS A 90 -12.52 -16.05 8.75
C LYS A 90 -12.17 -16.91 9.97
N SER A 91 -12.21 -18.25 9.81
CA SER A 91 -11.87 -19.18 10.89
C SER A 91 -10.43 -19.01 11.35
N LEU A 92 -9.48 -18.89 10.42
CA LEU A 92 -8.07 -18.69 10.75
C LEU A 92 -7.84 -17.33 11.40
N SER A 93 -8.50 -16.27 10.91
CA SER A 93 -8.43 -14.93 11.52
C SER A 93 -8.89 -14.95 12.97
N GLN A 94 -9.99 -15.65 13.26
CA GLN A 94 -10.50 -15.79 14.63
C GLN A 94 -9.51 -16.55 15.54
N GLN A 95 -8.89 -17.62 15.03
CA GLN A 95 -7.89 -18.37 15.80
C GLN A 95 -6.65 -17.52 16.09
N ILE A 96 -6.18 -16.72 15.12
CA ILE A 96 -5.06 -15.80 15.30
C ILE A 96 -5.40 -14.75 16.37
N LEU A 97 -6.56 -14.13 16.30
CA LEU A 97 -6.98 -13.12 17.27
C LEU A 97 -7.12 -13.70 18.69
N GLU A 98 -7.65 -14.91 18.82
CA GLU A 98 -7.74 -15.59 20.12
C GLU A 98 -6.35 -15.91 20.67
N HIS A 99 -5.44 -16.36 19.80
CA HIS A 99 -4.06 -16.63 20.19
C HIS A 99 -3.33 -15.35 20.65
N LEU A 100 -3.55 -14.23 19.97
CA LEU A 100 -2.92 -12.94 20.30
C LEU A 100 -3.32 -12.40 21.68
N LYS A 101 -4.44 -12.83 22.26
CA LYS A 101 -4.85 -12.46 23.63
C LYS A 101 -3.87 -12.93 24.73
N GLN A 102 -2.99 -13.87 24.40
CA GLN A 102 -1.97 -14.38 25.34
C GLN A 102 -0.74 -13.48 25.41
N PHE A 103 -0.66 -12.46 24.56
CA PHE A 103 0.49 -11.55 24.44
C PHE A 103 0.05 -10.11 24.72
N ASP A 104 0.97 -9.32 25.25
CA ASP A 104 0.78 -7.87 25.41
C ASP A 104 1.04 -7.17 24.06
N VAL A 105 0.05 -7.29 23.16
CA VAL A 105 0.09 -6.73 21.82
C VAL A 105 -1.25 -6.11 21.45
N ILE A 106 -1.23 -5.16 20.54
CA ILE A 106 -2.43 -4.52 19.98
C ILE A 106 -2.66 -5.09 18.58
N PRO A 107 -3.57 -6.05 18.39
CA PRO A 107 -3.94 -6.52 17.07
C PRO A 107 -4.68 -5.42 16.29
N MET A 108 -4.30 -5.23 15.05
CA MET A 108 -4.95 -4.30 14.14
C MET A 108 -5.52 -5.06 12.95
N ILE A 109 -6.79 -4.83 12.66
CA ILE A 109 -7.48 -5.34 11.47
C ILE A 109 -8.03 -4.13 10.73
N ASN A 110 -7.93 -4.15 9.42
CA ASN A 110 -8.51 -3.10 8.60
C ASN A 110 -9.40 -3.68 7.51
N ASP A 111 -10.44 -2.96 7.17
CA ASP A 111 -11.21 -3.11 5.94
C ASP A 111 -10.87 -1.94 4.99
N GLU A 112 -11.72 -1.74 3.98
CA GLU A 112 -11.52 -0.65 3.01
C GLU A 112 -11.68 0.75 3.60
N THR A 113 -12.29 0.89 4.77
CA THR A 113 -12.70 2.18 5.36
C THR A 113 -12.10 2.42 6.73
N PHE A 114 -12.07 1.38 7.58
CA PHE A 114 -11.73 1.49 8.99
C PHE A 114 -10.56 0.61 9.39
N MET A 115 -9.85 1.07 10.39
CA MET A 115 -8.89 0.27 11.16
C MET A 115 -9.52 -0.07 12.51
N TYR A 116 -9.60 -1.36 12.81
CA TYR A 116 -10.14 -1.89 14.06
C TYR A 116 -9.01 -2.25 15.00
N VAL A 117 -9.05 -1.75 16.21
CA VAL A 117 -8.05 -1.97 17.26
C VAL A 117 -8.76 -2.25 18.59
N ASN A 118 -8.12 -2.99 19.48
CA ASN A 118 -8.64 -3.24 20.83
C ASN A 118 -8.28 -2.12 21.82
N ASP A 119 -7.31 -1.27 21.50
CA ASP A 119 -6.92 -0.12 22.32
C ASP A 119 -6.54 1.07 21.43
N VAL A 120 -7.35 2.13 21.48
CA VAL A 120 -7.19 3.33 20.64
C VAL A 120 -6.10 4.26 21.19
N PHE A 121 -5.82 4.22 22.50
CA PHE A 121 -4.95 5.19 23.16
C PHE A 121 -3.46 4.86 23.06
N HIS A 122 -3.09 3.63 22.74
CA HIS A 122 -1.70 3.20 22.57
C HIS A 122 -1.21 3.28 21.12
N ASN A 123 -2.07 3.61 20.15
CA ASN A 123 -1.70 3.76 18.75
C ASN A 123 -1.20 5.17 18.46
N THR A 124 0.07 5.42 18.67
CA THR A 124 0.78 6.56 18.08
C THR A 124 1.33 6.12 16.71
N LEU A 125 0.53 6.27 15.68
CA LEU A 125 0.97 6.14 14.28
C LEU A 125 1.52 7.46 13.76
#